data_b8fc2b43eaa41c222911e415e021b5dc
#
_entry.id   b8fc2b43eaa41c222911e415e021b5dc
#
_cell.length_a   1.000
_cell.length_b   1.000
_cell.length_c   1.000
_cell.angle_alpha   90.00
_cell.angle_beta   90.00
_cell.angle_gamma   90.00
#
_symmetry.space_group_name_H-M   'P 1'
#
loop_
_entity.id
_entity.type
_entity.pdbx_description
1 polymer ?
#
loop_
_entity_poly.entity_id
_entity_poly.type
_entity_poly.pdbx_seq_one_letter_code
_entity_poly.pdbx_strand_id
1 'polypeptide(L)'
;MCLILLAWHAHPEYPLVFAANRDEAYERPSAAADFWQDEPRIFGGRDLEKGGTWLGLTLAGRIAAVTNYRDGSAAKSAPRSRGELVAHFLRGTDEPRAYLKQVTVAAADYGGFGLIVGDLERLFFCSNRGAGPSTGSGQGIEELAPGVHGLSNHLLDTPWPKVRHGKQRVAALLGAGEAELIQGLFDILIDRTVALDAELPDTGVGLQRERELSPAFVAGDRYGTRAATVLLVNRRNEVVFIERAFGACGTPLGSTERRFALDARPYALARDP
;
A
#
# COMPACT_ATOMS: atom_id res chain seq x y z
N MET A 1 0.29 -4.36 6.26
CA MET A 1 1.16 -4.00 5.11
C MET A 1 2.25 -3.09 5.64
N CYS A 2 3.49 -3.26 5.21
CA CYS A 2 4.62 -2.55 5.81
C CYS A 2 5.48 -1.75 4.83
N LEU A 3 5.23 -1.84 3.55
CA LEU A 3 5.83 -0.98 2.53
C LEU A 3 4.86 -0.80 1.37
N ILE A 4 4.65 0.45 0.98
CA ILE A 4 4.04 0.85 -0.28
C ILE A 4 5.01 1.80 -0.95
N LEU A 5 5.32 1.55 -2.21
CA LEU A 5 6.01 2.44 -3.12
C LEU A 5 5.08 2.69 -4.31
N LEU A 6 4.94 3.94 -4.68
CA LEU A 6 3.99 4.29 -5.73
C LEU A 6 4.58 5.40 -6.61
N ALA A 7 4.47 5.25 -7.94
CA ALA A 7 4.64 6.36 -8.87
C ALA A 7 3.25 6.77 -9.37
N TRP A 8 2.87 7.99 -9.04
CA TRP A 8 1.59 8.59 -9.35
C TRP A 8 1.77 9.63 -10.45
N HIS A 9 1.16 9.39 -11.63
CA HIS A 9 1.31 10.23 -12.82
C HIS A 9 2.75 10.61 -13.18
N ALA A 10 3.71 9.75 -12.84
CA ALA A 10 5.13 9.98 -13.05
C ALA A 10 5.74 9.08 -14.14
N HIS A 11 5.03 8.03 -14.56
CA HIS A 11 5.46 7.15 -15.65
C HIS A 11 4.73 7.52 -16.96
N PRO A 12 5.39 7.52 -18.13
CA PRO A 12 4.78 7.95 -19.40
C PRO A 12 3.57 7.12 -19.81
N GLU A 13 3.60 5.80 -19.59
CA GLU A 13 2.52 4.87 -20.00
C GLU A 13 1.58 4.50 -18.85
N TYR A 14 2.07 4.50 -17.61
CA TYR A 14 1.35 4.03 -16.43
C TYR A 14 1.06 5.18 -15.47
N PRO A 15 -0.15 5.79 -15.51
CA PRO A 15 -0.57 6.78 -14.50
C PRO A 15 -0.45 6.26 -13.08
N LEU A 16 -0.62 4.96 -12.87
CA LEU A 16 -0.40 4.30 -11.59
C LEU A 16 0.60 3.16 -11.72
N VAL A 17 1.72 3.27 -11.00
CA VAL A 17 2.66 2.20 -10.70
C VAL A 17 2.65 2.00 -9.20
N PHE A 18 2.29 0.82 -8.72
CA PHE A 18 2.15 0.53 -7.29
C PHE A 18 2.90 -0.76 -6.95
N ALA A 19 3.77 -0.70 -5.97
CA ALA A 19 4.52 -1.85 -5.47
C ALA A 19 4.39 -1.91 -3.95
N ALA A 20 4.00 -3.06 -3.39
CA ALA A 20 3.73 -3.16 -1.96
C ALA A 20 4.07 -4.52 -1.38
N ASN A 21 4.56 -4.53 -0.13
CA ASN A 21 4.70 -5.70 0.70
C ASN A 21 3.66 -5.69 1.82
N ARG A 22 2.99 -6.82 2.01
CA ARG A 22 2.19 -7.10 3.20
C ARG A 22 3.01 -7.94 4.17
N ASP A 23 3.39 -7.35 5.29
CA ASP A 23 4.00 -8.09 6.39
C ASP A 23 2.93 -8.39 7.44
N GLU A 24 2.84 -9.65 7.86
CA GLU A 24 1.83 -10.15 8.79
C GLU A 24 2.29 -11.47 9.43
N ALA A 25 1.65 -11.89 10.51
CA ALA A 25 1.82 -13.21 11.08
C ALA A 25 1.43 -14.29 10.05
N TYR A 26 2.25 -15.32 9.87
CA TYR A 26 2.00 -16.37 8.88
C TYR A 26 0.77 -17.21 9.21
N GLU A 27 0.40 -17.31 10.48
CA GLU A 27 -0.80 -18.03 10.94
C GLU A 27 -2.12 -17.31 10.61
N ARG A 28 -2.08 -15.97 10.32
CA ARG A 28 -3.30 -15.21 10.01
C ARG A 28 -3.87 -15.65 8.65
N PRO A 29 -5.09 -16.20 8.60
CA PRO A 29 -5.64 -16.70 7.35
C PRO A 29 -5.90 -15.56 6.35
N SER A 30 -5.47 -15.76 5.11
CA SER A 30 -5.70 -14.82 4.02
C SER A 30 -5.81 -15.54 2.68
N ALA A 31 -6.63 -15.03 1.78
CA ALA A 31 -6.70 -15.47 0.40
C ALA A 31 -5.83 -14.58 -0.51
N ALA A 32 -5.25 -15.19 -1.53
CA ALA A 32 -4.54 -14.49 -2.61
C ALA A 32 -5.48 -13.54 -3.34
N ALA A 33 -4.89 -12.59 -4.07
CA ALA A 33 -5.65 -11.61 -4.83
C ALA A 33 -6.47 -12.28 -5.94
N ASP A 34 -7.77 -12.01 -5.93
CA ASP A 34 -8.71 -12.38 -6.98
C ASP A 34 -9.93 -11.46 -6.92
N PHE A 35 -10.88 -11.59 -7.86
CA PHE A 35 -12.19 -10.97 -7.74
C PHE A 35 -12.95 -11.59 -6.55
N TRP A 36 -13.53 -10.73 -5.71
CA TRP A 36 -14.23 -11.21 -4.54
C TRP A 36 -15.55 -11.89 -4.92
N GLN A 37 -15.84 -13.05 -4.33
CA GLN A 37 -17.07 -13.78 -4.64
C GLN A 37 -18.33 -13.04 -4.19
N ASP A 38 -18.25 -12.33 -3.05
CA ASP A 38 -19.34 -11.51 -2.49
C ASP A 38 -19.44 -10.11 -3.13
N GLU A 39 -18.38 -9.65 -3.84
CA GLU A 39 -18.31 -8.34 -4.49
C GLU A 39 -17.49 -8.45 -5.79
N PRO A 40 -18.04 -9.02 -6.87
CA PRO A 40 -17.27 -9.39 -8.06
C PRO A 40 -16.69 -8.20 -8.84
N ARG A 41 -16.97 -6.98 -8.42
CA ARG A 41 -16.34 -5.77 -8.98
C ARG A 41 -15.09 -5.34 -8.22
N ILE A 42 -14.75 -6.01 -7.10
CA ILE A 42 -13.55 -5.72 -6.31
C ILE A 42 -12.51 -6.79 -6.56
N PHE A 43 -11.29 -6.36 -6.87
CA PHE A 43 -10.10 -7.21 -7.02
C PHE A 43 -9.10 -6.89 -5.90
N GLY A 44 -8.58 -7.92 -5.24
CA GLY A 44 -7.58 -7.80 -4.18
C GLY A 44 -7.51 -9.02 -3.29
N GLY A 45 -6.47 -9.12 -2.46
CA GLY A 45 -6.35 -10.15 -1.46
C GLY A 45 -7.44 -10.02 -0.38
N ARG A 46 -7.67 -11.09 0.39
CA ARG A 46 -8.68 -11.09 1.45
C ARG A 46 -8.10 -11.49 2.79
N ASP A 47 -8.36 -10.72 3.81
CA ASP A 47 -8.16 -11.11 5.20
C ASP A 47 -9.35 -11.99 5.65
N LEU A 48 -9.10 -13.28 5.80
CA LEU A 48 -10.17 -14.24 6.12
C LEU A 48 -10.55 -14.23 7.60
N GLU A 49 -9.76 -13.59 8.47
CA GLU A 49 -10.08 -13.44 9.89
C GLU A 49 -11.07 -12.30 10.15
N LYS A 50 -10.87 -11.15 9.48
CA LYS A 50 -11.66 -9.92 9.69
C LYS A 50 -12.47 -9.50 8.46
N GLY A 51 -12.42 -10.23 7.36
CA GLY A 51 -13.22 -10.00 6.16
C GLY A 51 -12.84 -8.76 5.34
N GLY A 52 -11.78 -8.03 5.73
CA GLY A 52 -11.28 -6.86 5.03
C GLY A 52 -10.16 -7.17 4.03
N THR A 53 -9.43 -6.13 3.63
CA THR A 53 -8.24 -6.26 2.79
C THR A 53 -7.21 -5.18 3.12
N TRP A 54 -5.98 -5.35 2.61
CA TRP A 54 -4.88 -4.39 2.77
C TRP A 54 -4.62 -3.54 1.52
N LEU A 55 -5.02 -4.06 0.35
CA LEU A 55 -4.90 -3.43 -0.96
C LEU A 55 -5.98 -4.01 -1.86
N GLY A 56 -6.63 -3.17 -2.62
CA GLY A 56 -7.57 -3.59 -3.65
C GLY A 56 -7.93 -2.45 -4.59
N LEU A 57 -8.56 -2.83 -5.70
CA LEU A 57 -9.14 -1.91 -6.66
C LEU A 57 -10.49 -2.45 -7.14
N THR A 58 -11.31 -1.55 -7.69
CA THR A 58 -12.58 -1.92 -8.31
C THR A 58 -12.50 -1.79 -9.83
N LEU A 59 -13.40 -2.47 -10.53
CA LEU A 59 -13.55 -2.27 -11.99
C LEU A 59 -13.90 -0.82 -12.35
N ALA A 60 -14.47 -0.05 -11.42
CA ALA A 60 -14.72 1.38 -11.59
C ALA A 60 -13.48 2.28 -11.36
N GLY A 61 -12.30 1.69 -11.12
CA GLY A 61 -11.04 2.42 -10.94
C GLY A 61 -10.81 2.98 -9.52
N ARG A 62 -11.65 2.63 -8.54
CA ARG A 62 -11.40 2.99 -7.13
C ARG A 62 -10.24 2.14 -6.59
N ILE A 63 -9.36 2.76 -5.84
CA ILE A 63 -8.15 2.14 -5.30
C ILE A 63 -8.02 2.46 -3.81
N ALA A 64 -7.64 1.49 -3.00
CA ALA A 64 -7.34 1.71 -1.59
C ALA A 64 -6.26 0.77 -1.07
N ALA A 65 -5.41 1.30 -0.19
CA ALA A 65 -4.38 0.53 0.52
C ALA A 65 -4.14 1.07 1.93
N VAL A 66 -3.81 0.20 2.87
CA VAL A 66 -3.56 0.57 4.27
C VAL A 66 -2.28 -0.03 4.81
N THR A 67 -1.52 0.76 5.57
CA THR A 67 -0.41 0.29 6.40
C THR A 67 -0.73 0.47 7.87
N ASN A 68 -0.10 -0.33 8.72
CA ASN A 68 -0.06 -0.06 10.15
C ASN A 68 0.82 1.16 10.41
N TYR A 69 0.52 1.94 11.45
CA TYR A 69 1.46 2.89 12.01
C TYR A 69 2.21 2.23 13.18
N ARG A 70 3.53 2.40 13.25
CA ARG A 70 4.39 1.83 14.28
C ARG A 70 4.79 2.92 15.27
N ASP A 71 4.28 2.84 16.49
CA ASP A 71 4.51 3.82 17.56
C ASP A 71 4.91 3.18 18.89
N GLY A 72 5.30 1.89 18.88
CA GLY A 72 5.72 1.16 20.08
C GLY A 72 4.63 1.00 21.14
N SER A 73 3.49 1.64 20.96
CA SER A 73 2.35 1.39 21.83
C SER A 73 1.96 -0.09 21.69
N ALA A 74 2.00 -0.83 22.79
CA ALA A 74 1.46 -2.20 22.80
C ALA A 74 0.09 -2.13 22.11
N ALA A 75 -0.10 -2.94 21.08
CA ALA A 75 -1.32 -2.94 20.28
C ALA A 75 -2.51 -3.15 21.21
N LYS A 76 -3.08 -2.06 21.74
CA LYS A 76 -4.39 -2.13 22.36
C LYS A 76 -5.30 -2.65 21.27
N SER A 77 -5.95 -3.76 21.52
CA SER A 77 -6.94 -4.32 20.61
C SER A 77 -7.91 -3.22 20.23
N ALA A 78 -7.74 -2.65 19.05
CA ALA A 78 -8.67 -1.65 18.57
C ALA A 78 -10.00 -2.33 18.22
N PRO A 79 -11.15 -1.69 18.45
CA PRO A 79 -12.47 -2.27 18.19
C PRO A 79 -12.63 -2.73 16.74
N ARG A 80 -12.02 -2.01 15.81
CA ARG A 80 -12.18 -2.23 14.35
C ARG A 80 -10.87 -2.57 13.65
N SER A 81 -10.98 -3.38 12.59
CA SER A 81 -9.84 -3.75 11.76
C SER A 81 -9.52 -2.66 10.74
N ARG A 82 -8.24 -2.31 10.57
CA ARG A 82 -7.79 -1.38 9.53
C ARG A 82 -8.16 -1.84 8.12
N GLY A 83 -8.24 -3.17 7.89
CA GLY A 83 -8.66 -3.73 6.61
C GLY A 83 -10.11 -3.38 6.23
N GLU A 84 -10.96 -3.04 7.21
CA GLU A 84 -12.31 -2.54 6.95
C GLU A 84 -12.29 -1.19 6.23
N LEU A 85 -11.32 -0.31 6.55
CA LEU A 85 -11.18 0.99 5.89
C LEU A 85 -11.01 0.84 4.38
N VAL A 86 -10.20 -0.12 3.95
CA VAL A 86 -10.01 -0.41 2.53
C VAL A 86 -11.29 -1.01 1.94
N ALA A 87 -11.84 -2.05 2.57
CA ALA A 87 -13.02 -2.75 2.06
C ALA A 87 -14.26 -1.83 1.97
N HIS A 88 -14.48 -0.96 2.96
CA HIS A 88 -15.60 -0.01 2.94
C HIS A 88 -15.46 1.02 1.82
N PHE A 89 -14.24 1.55 1.60
CA PHE A 89 -14.02 2.46 0.47
C PHE A 89 -14.29 1.79 -0.86
N LEU A 90 -13.80 0.56 -1.06
CA LEU A 90 -13.97 -0.16 -2.33
C LEU A 90 -15.43 -0.53 -2.61
N ARG A 91 -16.22 -0.86 -1.56
CA ARG A 91 -17.65 -1.15 -1.69
C ARG A 91 -18.51 0.09 -1.86
N GLY A 92 -18.06 1.20 -1.31
CA GLY A 92 -18.79 2.47 -1.31
C GLY A 92 -18.70 3.21 -2.63
N THR A 93 -19.51 4.27 -2.72
CA THR A 93 -19.55 5.18 -3.86
C THR A 93 -19.14 6.61 -3.48
N ASP A 94 -18.81 6.84 -2.21
CA ASP A 94 -18.43 8.17 -1.73
C ASP A 94 -17.18 8.67 -2.48
N GLU A 95 -17.14 9.96 -2.71
CA GLU A 95 -15.96 10.64 -3.22
C GLU A 95 -14.78 10.43 -2.23
N PRO A 96 -13.54 10.20 -2.72
CA PRO A 96 -12.42 9.79 -1.85
C PRO A 96 -12.18 10.71 -0.65
N ARG A 97 -12.22 12.03 -0.87
CA ARG A 97 -12.01 13.01 0.21
C ARG A 97 -13.16 13.04 1.21
N ALA A 98 -14.41 12.83 0.73
CA ALA A 98 -15.58 12.74 1.60
C ALA A 98 -15.52 11.50 2.49
N TYR A 99 -15.14 10.35 1.92
CA TYR A 99 -14.87 9.12 2.67
C TYR A 99 -13.82 9.33 3.76
N LEU A 100 -12.69 9.96 3.44
CA LEU A 100 -11.64 10.21 4.42
C LEU A 100 -12.08 11.12 5.57
N LYS A 101 -12.98 12.09 5.32
CA LYS A 101 -13.59 12.88 6.41
C LYS A 101 -14.39 12.00 7.37
N GLN A 102 -15.12 11.00 6.88
CA GLN A 102 -15.83 10.04 7.75
C GLN A 102 -14.83 9.19 8.54
N VAL A 103 -13.75 8.73 7.89
CA VAL A 103 -12.67 7.98 8.54
C VAL A 103 -12.03 8.79 9.67
N THR A 104 -11.81 10.09 9.49
CA THR A 104 -11.22 10.93 10.54
C THR A 104 -12.14 11.06 11.78
N VAL A 105 -13.44 11.05 11.60
CA VAL A 105 -14.41 11.06 12.72
C VAL A 105 -14.35 9.75 13.52
N ALA A 106 -14.21 8.61 12.84
CA ALA A 106 -14.16 7.28 13.44
C ALA A 106 -12.71 6.81 13.77
N ALA A 107 -11.72 7.70 13.68
CA ALA A 107 -10.30 7.34 13.72
C ALA A 107 -9.85 6.65 15.01
N ALA A 108 -10.52 6.96 16.15
CA ALA A 108 -10.24 6.37 17.46
C ALA A 108 -10.61 4.87 17.55
N ASP A 109 -11.50 4.38 16.69
CA ASP A 109 -11.91 2.98 16.66
C ASP A 109 -10.84 2.07 16.06
N TYR A 110 -9.83 2.63 15.43
CA TYR A 110 -8.78 1.88 14.73
C TYR A 110 -7.41 2.03 15.41
N GLY A 111 -6.64 0.96 15.37
CA GLY A 111 -5.19 1.08 15.66
C GLY A 111 -4.51 2.06 14.70
N GLY A 112 -3.29 2.49 14.99
CA GLY A 112 -2.56 3.42 14.13
C GLY A 112 -2.49 2.94 12.67
N PHE A 113 -2.79 3.83 11.72
CA PHE A 113 -2.79 3.52 10.29
C PHE A 113 -2.28 4.68 9.43
N GLY A 114 -1.77 4.32 8.24
CA GLY A 114 -1.67 5.18 7.07
C GLY A 114 -2.55 4.59 5.96
N LEU A 115 -3.47 5.38 5.43
CA LEU A 115 -4.47 4.98 4.45
C LEU A 115 -4.33 5.80 3.17
N ILE A 116 -4.21 5.12 2.03
CA ILE A 116 -4.28 5.72 0.70
C ILE A 116 -5.61 5.30 0.09
N VAL A 117 -6.40 6.25 -0.40
CA VAL A 117 -7.63 6.01 -1.16
C VAL A 117 -7.73 6.98 -2.32
N GLY A 118 -8.40 6.55 -3.39
CA GLY A 118 -8.67 7.41 -4.53
C GLY A 118 -9.20 6.64 -5.72
N ASP A 119 -9.01 7.24 -6.86
CA ASP A 119 -9.32 6.71 -8.17
C ASP A 119 -8.17 6.99 -9.15
N LEU A 120 -8.40 6.90 -10.45
CA LEU A 120 -7.36 7.14 -11.46
C LEU A 120 -7.07 8.63 -11.70
N GLU A 121 -7.84 9.54 -11.11
CA GLU A 121 -7.68 10.98 -11.26
C GLU A 121 -7.02 11.61 -10.02
N ARG A 122 -7.38 11.13 -8.83
CA ARG A 122 -6.95 11.72 -7.56
C ARG A 122 -6.69 10.65 -6.51
N LEU A 123 -5.54 10.71 -5.87
CA LEU A 123 -5.20 9.91 -4.70
C LEU A 123 -5.04 10.78 -3.46
N PHE A 124 -5.45 10.26 -2.31
CA PHE A 124 -5.37 10.94 -1.03
C PHE A 124 -4.73 10.03 0.01
N PHE A 125 -3.95 10.63 0.89
CA PHE A 125 -3.42 10.01 2.10
C PHE A 125 -4.11 10.55 3.34
N CYS A 126 -4.30 9.67 4.33
CA CYS A 126 -4.78 10.03 5.66
C CYS A 126 -4.13 9.12 6.70
N SER A 127 -3.86 9.66 7.90
CA SER A 127 -3.39 8.90 9.06
C SER A 127 -4.12 9.36 10.32
N ASN A 128 -4.36 8.43 11.26
CA ASN A 128 -4.84 8.79 12.60
C ASN A 128 -3.67 9.01 13.60
N ARG A 129 -2.46 9.17 13.10
CA ARG A 129 -1.24 9.48 13.86
C ARG A 129 -0.50 10.65 13.23
N GLY A 130 0.27 11.37 14.04
CA GLY A 130 1.04 12.54 13.63
C GLY A 130 0.22 13.81 13.54
N ALA A 131 0.87 14.96 13.71
CA ALA A 131 0.29 16.25 13.41
C ALA A 131 0.45 16.49 11.91
N GLY A 132 -0.63 16.39 11.13
CA GLY A 132 -0.63 16.83 9.74
C GLY A 132 -0.42 18.33 9.63
N PRO A 133 0.10 18.84 8.51
CA PRO A 133 0.27 20.29 8.35
C PRO A 133 -1.09 21.00 8.40
N SER A 134 -1.21 21.94 9.32
CA SER A 134 -2.06 23.12 9.27
C SER A 134 -3.57 23.09 9.54
N THR A 135 -4.14 22.10 10.24
CA THR A 135 -5.46 22.38 10.85
C THR A 135 -5.50 21.74 12.23
N GLY A 136 -5.63 22.49 13.30
CA GLY A 136 -5.55 22.13 14.72
C GLY A 136 -6.24 20.87 15.25
N SER A 137 -6.45 19.85 14.41
CA SER A 137 -7.10 18.58 14.72
C SER A 137 -6.24 17.34 14.46
N GLY A 138 -4.94 17.45 14.16
CA GLY A 138 -4.02 16.28 14.13
C GLY A 138 -4.27 15.22 13.03
N GLN A 139 -5.23 15.43 12.14
CA GLN A 139 -5.66 14.46 11.12
C GLN A 139 -5.75 15.16 9.75
N GLY A 140 -4.61 15.22 9.04
CA GLY A 140 -4.56 15.81 7.70
C GLY A 140 -5.01 14.83 6.62
N ILE A 141 -5.92 15.25 5.72
CA ILE A 141 -6.16 14.60 4.44
C ILE A 141 -5.29 15.33 3.41
N GLU A 142 -4.31 14.61 2.88
CA GLU A 142 -3.36 15.10 1.89
C GLU A 142 -3.70 14.52 0.51
N GLU A 143 -3.79 15.36 -0.52
CA GLU A 143 -3.90 14.91 -1.90
C GLU A 143 -2.49 14.67 -2.44
N LEU A 144 -2.24 13.50 -3.03
CA LEU A 144 -0.94 13.15 -3.57
C LEU A 144 -0.68 13.93 -4.86
N ALA A 145 0.40 14.68 -4.88
CA ALA A 145 0.90 15.30 -6.12
C ALA A 145 1.49 14.22 -7.05
N PRO A 146 1.54 14.46 -8.37
CA PRO A 146 2.30 13.62 -9.28
C PRO A 146 3.75 13.44 -8.82
N GLY A 147 4.24 12.20 -8.80
CA GLY A 147 5.59 11.92 -8.32
C GLY A 147 5.75 10.50 -7.77
N VAL A 148 6.92 10.24 -7.17
CA VAL A 148 7.21 8.98 -6.48
C VAL A 148 7.02 9.16 -4.99
N HIS A 149 6.15 8.35 -4.41
CA HIS A 149 5.81 8.36 -2.99
C HIS A 149 6.14 7.02 -2.32
N GLY A 150 6.33 7.07 -1.00
CA GLY A 150 6.56 5.88 -0.22
C GLY A 150 5.91 5.95 1.16
N LEU A 151 5.32 4.85 1.59
CA LEU A 151 4.65 4.73 2.88
C LEU A 151 5.08 3.44 3.57
N SER A 152 5.62 3.55 4.78
CA SER A 152 6.00 2.38 5.57
C SER A 152 5.83 2.63 7.07
N ASN A 153 4.73 2.18 7.63
CA ASN A 153 4.46 2.17 9.08
C ASN A 153 4.60 3.54 9.79
N HIS A 154 4.57 4.64 9.06
CA HIS A 154 4.63 6.01 9.55
C HIS A 154 3.83 6.93 8.61
N LEU A 155 4.13 8.22 8.57
CA LEU A 155 3.50 9.17 7.64
C LEU A 155 4.04 8.96 6.21
N LEU A 156 3.29 9.45 5.23
CA LEU A 156 3.69 9.45 3.83
C LEU A 156 5.08 10.09 3.68
N ASP A 157 5.90 9.49 2.85
CA ASP A 157 7.25 9.96 2.51
C ASP A 157 8.23 10.11 3.70
N THR A 158 7.89 9.57 4.88
CA THR A 158 8.87 9.52 5.99
C THR A 158 10.14 8.80 5.51
N PRO A 159 11.33 9.43 5.61
CA PRO A 159 12.53 8.97 4.93
C PRO A 159 13.24 7.79 5.62
N TRP A 160 12.49 6.79 6.05
CA TRP A 160 13.08 5.55 6.55
C TRP A 160 13.92 4.88 5.44
N PRO A 161 14.99 4.15 5.77
CA PRO A 161 15.92 3.60 4.78
C PRO A 161 15.24 2.89 3.61
N LYS A 162 14.30 1.97 3.89
CA LYS A 162 13.56 1.23 2.84
C LYS A 162 12.64 2.12 1.99
N VAL A 163 12.10 3.21 2.56
CA VAL A 163 11.28 4.18 1.82
C VAL A 163 12.18 5.01 0.90
N ARG A 164 13.27 5.58 1.46
CA ARG A 164 14.21 6.40 0.70
C ARG A 164 14.83 5.64 -0.47
N HIS A 165 15.38 4.44 -0.21
CA HIS A 165 16.01 3.61 -1.24
C HIS A 165 15.00 3.08 -2.23
N GLY A 166 13.81 2.65 -1.76
CA GLY A 166 12.73 2.20 -2.62
C GLY A 166 12.27 3.29 -3.59
N LYS A 167 12.03 4.51 -3.10
CA LYS A 167 11.66 5.66 -3.96
C LYS A 167 12.72 5.96 -5.03
N GLN A 168 14.00 5.95 -4.65
CA GLN A 168 15.10 6.19 -5.61
C GLN A 168 15.13 5.12 -6.71
N ARG A 169 14.98 3.84 -6.34
CA ARG A 169 14.96 2.74 -7.30
C ARG A 169 13.71 2.76 -8.19
N VAL A 170 12.53 3.09 -7.64
CA VAL A 170 11.31 3.29 -8.44
C VAL A 170 11.50 4.44 -9.43
N ALA A 171 12.07 5.57 -9.00
CA ALA A 171 12.34 6.70 -9.88
C ALA A 171 13.26 6.33 -11.04
N ALA A 172 14.24 5.45 -10.83
CA ALA A 172 15.13 4.97 -11.88
C ALA A 172 14.42 4.05 -12.91
N LEU A 173 13.26 3.48 -12.56
CA LEU A 173 12.48 2.61 -13.44
C LEU A 173 11.41 3.36 -14.27
N LEU A 174 11.21 4.67 -14.08
CA LEU A 174 10.10 5.40 -14.72
C LEU A 174 10.20 5.49 -16.24
N GLY A 175 11.33 5.15 -16.84
CA GLY A 175 11.50 5.06 -18.30
C GLY A 175 11.53 3.64 -18.85
N ALA A 176 11.40 2.64 -17.97
CA ALA A 176 11.52 1.23 -18.34
C ALA A 176 10.27 0.70 -19.06
N GLY A 177 10.46 -0.29 -19.94
CA GLY A 177 9.34 -1.06 -20.49
C GLY A 177 8.68 -1.95 -19.44
N GLU A 178 7.46 -2.45 -19.73
CA GLU A 178 6.63 -3.20 -18.78
C GLU A 178 7.39 -4.33 -18.07
N ALA A 179 8.08 -5.18 -18.82
CA ALA A 179 8.75 -6.33 -18.23
C ALA A 179 9.90 -5.94 -17.29
N GLU A 180 10.70 -4.94 -17.67
CA GLU A 180 11.78 -4.40 -16.84
C GLU A 180 11.24 -3.68 -15.61
N LEU A 181 10.17 -2.90 -15.77
CA LEU A 181 9.47 -2.21 -14.67
C LEU A 181 8.96 -3.24 -13.64
N ILE A 182 8.22 -4.27 -14.08
CA ILE A 182 7.70 -5.30 -13.20
C ILE A 182 8.84 -6.03 -12.46
N GLN A 183 9.88 -6.45 -13.19
CA GLN A 183 11.01 -7.14 -12.56
C GLN A 183 11.74 -6.23 -11.56
N GLY A 184 12.04 -5.00 -11.93
CA GLY A 184 12.71 -4.04 -11.05
C GLY A 184 11.89 -3.71 -9.80
N LEU A 185 10.56 -3.61 -9.91
CA LEU A 185 9.69 -3.42 -8.74
C LEU A 185 9.74 -4.63 -7.81
N PHE A 186 9.72 -5.86 -8.32
CA PHE A 186 9.89 -7.04 -7.49
C PHE A 186 11.28 -7.13 -6.85
N ASP A 187 12.34 -6.73 -7.56
CA ASP A 187 13.71 -6.69 -7.01
C ASP A 187 13.84 -5.70 -5.85
N ILE A 188 13.03 -4.63 -5.85
CA ILE A 188 12.91 -3.72 -4.71
C ILE A 188 12.17 -4.39 -3.56
N LEU A 189 11.02 -5.04 -3.85
CA LEU A 189 10.17 -5.64 -2.82
C LEU A 189 10.82 -6.83 -2.12
N ILE A 190 11.70 -7.58 -2.78
CA ILE A 190 12.39 -8.75 -2.18
C ILE A 190 13.73 -8.40 -1.52
N ASP A 191 14.10 -7.13 -1.45
CA ASP A 191 15.35 -6.66 -0.85
C ASP A 191 15.36 -6.92 0.66
N ARG A 192 16.34 -7.72 1.12
CA ARG A 192 16.52 -8.12 2.52
C ARG A 192 17.61 -7.32 3.23
N THR A 193 18.09 -6.24 2.65
CA THR A 193 19.16 -5.42 3.23
C THR A 193 18.70 -4.79 4.53
N VAL A 194 19.37 -5.12 5.61
CA VAL A 194 19.17 -4.51 6.93
C VAL A 194 19.83 -3.14 6.94
N ALA A 195 19.13 -2.13 7.40
CA ALA A 195 19.68 -0.78 7.52
C ALA A 195 20.72 -0.68 8.64
N LEU A 196 21.64 0.28 8.53
CA LEU A 196 22.59 0.60 9.59
C LEU A 196 21.85 1.13 10.83
N ASP A 197 22.33 0.79 12.01
CA ASP A 197 21.72 1.21 13.29
C ASP A 197 21.50 2.72 13.38
N ALA A 198 22.46 3.50 12.87
CA ALA A 198 22.40 4.97 12.88
C ALA A 198 21.30 5.54 11.97
N GLU A 199 20.73 4.73 11.07
CA GLU A 199 19.64 5.12 10.16
C GLU A 199 18.28 4.60 10.61
N LEU A 200 18.25 3.71 11.63
CA LEU A 200 17.01 3.14 12.13
C LEU A 200 16.17 4.18 12.85
N PRO A 201 14.83 4.16 12.69
CA PRO A 201 13.97 4.96 13.54
C PRO A 201 13.95 4.41 14.97
N ASP A 202 13.63 5.28 15.91
CA ASP A 202 13.19 4.86 17.25
C ASP A 202 11.68 5.01 17.35
N THR A 203 10.96 3.90 17.14
CA THR A 203 9.49 3.88 17.26
C THR A 203 9.02 3.27 18.58
N GLY A 204 9.94 3.01 19.53
CA GLY A 204 9.64 2.43 20.83
C GLY A 204 9.51 0.90 20.83
N VAL A 205 9.79 0.21 19.71
CA VAL A 205 9.77 -1.27 19.64
C VAL A 205 11.10 -1.91 20.03
N GLY A 206 12.13 -1.08 20.23
CA GLY A 206 13.49 -1.48 20.58
C GLY A 206 14.36 -1.81 19.36
N LEU A 207 15.68 -1.59 19.51
CA LEU A 207 16.64 -1.63 18.41
C LEU A 207 16.65 -2.97 17.64
N GLN A 208 16.56 -4.09 18.34
CA GLN A 208 16.56 -5.41 17.70
C GLN A 208 15.36 -5.54 16.74
N ARG A 209 14.18 -5.10 17.17
CA ARG A 209 12.97 -5.14 16.34
C ARG A 209 13.03 -4.14 15.20
N GLU A 210 13.64 -2.97 15.39
CA GLU A 210 13.87 -2.02 14.31
C GLU A 210 14.77 -2.62 13.21
N ARG A 211 15.86 -3.32 13.58
CA ARG A 211 16.72 -4.03 12.61
C ARG A 211 15.94 -5.06 11.81
N GLU A 212 15.15 -5.92 12.49
CA GLU A 212 14.34 -6.97 11.86
C GLU A 212 13.29 -6.42 10.88
N LEU A 213 12.75 -5.24 11.17
CA LEU A 213 11.70 -4.60 10.36
C LEU A 213 12.25 -3.56 9.36
N SER A 214 13.57 -3.35 9.32
CA SER A 214 14.18 -2.35 8.44
C SER A 214 14.23 -2.75 6.96
N PRO A 215 14.36 -4.04 6.56
CA PRO A 215 14.34 -4.44 5.16
C PRO A 215 13.00 -4.16 4.49
N ALA A 216 13.01 -4.06 3.15
CA ALA A 216 11.79 -4.09 2.36
C ALA A 216 11.09 -5.45 2.48
N PHE A 217 11.87 -6.54 2.45
CA PHE A 217 11.39 -7.91 2.65
C PHE A 217 11.77 -8.43 4.04
N VAL A 218 10.77 -8.68 4.87
CA VAL A 218 10.95 -9.23 6.21
C VAL A 218 10.81 -10.75 6.17
N ALA A 219 11.85 -11.49 6.59
CA ALA A 219 11.89 -12.95 6.52
C ALA A 219 12.08 -13.57 7.93
N GLY A 220 11.05 -13.54 8.74
CA GLY A 220 11.05 -14.17 10.08
C GLY A 220 10.31 -15.52 10.10
N ASP A 221 10.34 -16.20 11.24
CA ASP A 221 9.72 -17.52 11.40
C ASP A 221 8.20 -17.47 11.57
N ARG A 222 7.68 -16.49 12.31
CA ARG A 222 6.26 -16.34 12.65
C ARG A 222 5.61 -15.13 11.98
N TYR A 223 6.42 -14.15 11.60
CA TYR A 223 5.99 -12.87 11.05
C TYR A 223 6.95 -12.46 9.95
N GLY A 224 6.42 -11.97 8.85
CA GLY A 224 7.22 -11.46 7.75
C GLY A 224 6.37 -11.08 6.55
N THR A 225 7.04 -10.83 5.43
CA THR A 225 6.40 -10.53 4.15
C THR A 225 5.66 -11.76 3.65
N ARG A 226 4.34 -11.64 3.57
CA ARG A 226 3.43 -12.69 3.08
C ARG A 226 3.03 -12.52 1.64
N ALA A 227 2.99 -11.28 1.18
CA ALA A 227 2.69 -10.97 -0.21
C ALA A 227 3.54 -9.79 -0.67
N ALA A 228 4.10 -9.91 -1.86
CA ALA A 228 4.69 -8.81 -2.62
C ALA A 228 3.83 -8.60 -3.87
N THR A 229 3.31 -7.38 -4.04
CA THR A 229 2.33 -7.05 -5.07
C THR A 229 2.85 -5.94 -5.97
N VAL A 230 2.76 -6.13 -7.28
CA VAL A 230 2.93 -5.10 -8.30
C VAL A 230 1.59 -4.88 -8.99
N LEU A 231 1.14 -3.62 -9.02
CA LEU A 231 -0.07 -3.20 -9.71
C LEU A 231 0.29 -2.05 -10.65
N LEU A 232 0.01 -2.23 -11.92
CA LEU A 232 0.15 -1.21 -12.95
C LEU A 232 -1.22 -0.92 -13.56
N VAL A 233 -1.53 0.36 -13.78
CA VAL A 233 -2.69 0.78 -14.56
C VAL A 233 -2.19 1.69 -15.66
N ASN A 234 -2.43 1.31 -16.91
CA ASN A 234 -2.01 2.11 -18.06
C ASN A 234 -3.06 3.16 -18.48
N ARG A 235 -2.71 4.02 -19.43
CA ARG A 235 -3.59 5.09 -19.93
C ARG A 235 -4.84 4.59 -20.66
N ARG A 236 -4.90 3.30 -21.01
CA ARG A 236 -6.10 2.65 -21.57
C ARG A 236 -6.96 1.97 -20.51
N ASN A 237 -6.62 2.18 -19.22
CA ASN A 237 -7.26 1.53 -18.07
C ASN A 237 -7.09 0.00 -18.05
N GLU A 238 -6.04 -0.51 -18.70
CA GLU A 238 -5.66 -1.91 -18.57
C GLU A 238 -4.82 -2.08 -17.31
N VAL A 239 -5.17 -3.09 -16.54
CA VAL A 239 -4.54 -3.45 -15.27
C VAL A 239 -3.63 -4.65 -15.46
N VAL A 240 -2.42 -4.55 -14.90
CA VAL A 240 -1.57 -5.69 -14.61
C VAL A 240 -1.45 -5.79 -13.10
N PHE A 241 -1.89 -6.90 -12.53
CA PHE A 241 -1.78 -7.17 -11.10
C PHE A 241 -1.03 -8.49 -10.90
N ILE A 242 0.10 -8.43 -10.21
CA ILE A 242 0.92 -9.61 -9.92
C ILE A 242 1.17 -9.65 -8.41
N GLU A 243 0.82 -10.76 -7.78
CA GLU A 243 1.08 -11.00 -6.36
C GLU A 243 1.91 -12.28 -6.19
N ARG A 244 3.04 -12.17 -5.50
CA ARG A 244 3.88 -13.29 -5.09
C ARG A 244 3.64 -13.57 -3.61
N ALA A 245 3.27 -14.80 -3.26
CA ALA A 245 2.98 -15.22 -1.90
C ALA A 245 4.19 -15.89 -1.25
N PHE A 246 4.37 -15.63 0.05
CA PHE A 246 5.49 -16.16 0.82
C PHE A 246 5.02 -16.70 2.19
N GLY A 247 5.70 -17.77 2.63
CA GLY A 247 5.60 -18.37 3.95
C GLY A 247 6.76 -17.99 4.87
N ALA A 248 6.89 -18.74 5.95
CA ALA A 248 7.97 -18.55 6.94
C ALA A 248 9.35 -18.48 6.28
N CYS A 249 10.22 -17.65 6.83
CA CYS A 249 11.59 -17.40 6.33
C CYS A 249 11.63 -16.93 4.87
N GLY A 250 10.50 -16.46 4.32
CA GLY A 250 10.39 -16.02 2.93
C GLY A 250 10.35 -17.16 1.92
N THR A 251 9.84 -18.32 2.31
CA THR A 251 9.63 -19.46 1.41
C THR A 251 8.56 -19.12 0.36
N PRO A 252 8.84 -19.21 -0.95
CA PRO A 252 7.84 -18.95 -1.98
C PRO A 252 6.67 -19.94 -1.90
N LEU A 253 5.42 -19.44 -1.99
CA LEU A 253 4.20 -20.25 -1.98
C LEU A 253 3.46 -20.23 -3.32
N GLY A 254 3.80 -19.31 -4.21
CA GLY A 254 3.18 -19.19 -5.52
C GLY A 254 3.03 -17.75 -5.97
N SER A 255 2.46 -17.58 -7.15
CA SER A 255 2.21 -16.27 -7.74
C SER A 255 0.85 -16.26 -8.43
N THR A 256 0.15 -15.14 -8.32
CA THR A 256 -1.07 -14.84 -9.07
C THR A 256 -0.77 -13.70 -10.03
N GLU A 257 -1.12 -13.85 -11.31
CA GLU A 257 -1.12 -12.77 -12.28
C GLU A 257 -2.52 -12.63 -12.88
N ARG A 258 -3.00 -11.39 -12.95
CA ARG A 258 -4.27 -11.04 -13.61
C ARG A 258 -4.08 -9.81 -14.47
N ARG A 259 -4.67 -9.87 -15.65
CA ARG A 259 -4.76 -8.75 -16.58
C ARG A 259 -6.23 -8.54 -16.93
N PHE A 260 -6.71 -7.32 -16.75
CA PHE A 260 -8.11 -6.96 -17.02
C PHE A 260 -8.23 -5.46 -17.31
N ALA A 261 -9.36 -5.05 -17.87
CA ALA A 261 -9.66 -3.65 -18.11
C ALA A 261 -10.62 -3.11 -17.03
N LEU A 262 -10.46 -1.84 -16.69
CA LEU A 262 -11.39 -1.13 -15.85
C LEU A 262 -12.53 -0.57 -16.70
N ASP A 263 -13.74 -0.47 -16.11
CA ASP A 263 -14.89 0.15 -16.73
C ASP A 263 -14.84 1.70 -16.66
N ALA A 264 -13.83 2.23 -15.95
CA ALA A 264 -13.59 3.65 -15.82
C ALA A 264 -13.40 4.31 -17.21
N ARG A 265 -13.75 5.60 -17.32
CA ARG A 265 -13.44 6.35 -18.56
C ARG A 265 -11.92 6.38 -18.75
N PRO A 266 -11.42 6.16 -19.99
CA PRO A 266 -10.00 6.29 -20.27
C PRO A 266 -9.49 7.66 -19.81
N TYR A 267 -8.29 7.68 -19.27
CA TYR A 267 -7.61 8.90 -18.83
C TYR A 267 -7.54 9.89 -20.01
N ALA A 268 -8.22 11.02 -19.88
CA ALA A 268 -8.12 12.06 -20.88
C ALA A 268 -6.65 12.55 -20.89
N LEU A 269 -5.98 12.35 -22.00
CA LEU A 269 -4.67 12.99 -22.23
C LEU A 269 -4.87 14.48 -21.93
N ALA A 270 -4.11 15.01 -20.97
CA ALA A 270 -4.02 16.46 -20.81
C ALA A 270 -3.72 17.02 -22.21
N ARG A 271 -4.64 17.86 -22.73
CA ARG A 271 -4.37 18.55 -24.00
C ARG A 271 -3.09 19.34 -23.76
N ASP A 272 -2.05 19.01 -24.53
CA ASP A 272 -0.89 19.85 -24.57
C ASP A 272 -1.33 21.30 -24.79
N PRO A 273 -0.75 22.27 -24.05
CA PRO A 273 -1.12 23.67 -24.11
C PRO A 273 -0.88 24.30 -25.48
#